data_a9274b2b41143b19f6dd8798eb454b36
#
_entry.id   a9274b2b41143b19f6dd8798eb454b36
#
_cell.length_a   1.000
_cell.length_b   1.000
_cell.length_c   1.000
_cell.angle_alpha   90.00
_cell.angle_beta   90.00
_cell.angle_gamma   90.00
#
_symmetry.space_group_name_H-M   'P 1'
#
loop_
_entity.id
_entity.type
_entity.pdbx_description
1 polymer ?
#
loop_
_entity_poly.entity_id
_entity_poly.type
_entity_poly.pdbx_seq_one_letter_code
_entity_poly.pdbx_strand_id
1 'polypeptide(L)'
;MITTEEKGSSYMSSWTEGIQNAIQYIEDNLTDELNIEDIAAKAYVSPFYFQKIFNVLCGFTVGEYIRSRRLTLAAEELSTPDVKVIDTAVKYGYDSPDSFTRAFMKFHGISPSAAKKKGAEIKCFAPLKIKLTLEGGTMIEYKIVEKAAFTIVGKCRMFNADTSYTEIPKFWAEHYSNGGGEIIKGMFGACVDGNGKEFNYFISDLYFPWNAIPDGCTTKTFSEGLWAVFPYHGECPKALQDINTKIWSEWLPNCREYELDGNYNLEVYLDKNWGEIWVPVRRK
;
A
#
# COMPACT_ATOMS: atom_id res chain seq x y z
N MET A 1 26.00 -17.79 27.06
CA MET A 1 26.09 -16.45 26.46
C MET A 1 25.85 -16.61 24.96
N ILE A 2 24.65 -16.38 24.49
CA ILE A 2 24.32 -16.40 23.05
C ILE A 2 24.73 -15.03 22.54
N THR A 3 25.66 -15.01 21.59
CA THR A 3 26.27 -13.79 21.07
C THR A 3 25.26 -12.94 20.31
N THR A 4 25.44 -11.62 20.37
CA THR A 4 24.54 -10.58 19.79
C THR A 4 24.35 -10.70 18.26
N GLU A 5 25.21 -11.44 17.58
CA GLU A 5 25.17 -11.70 16.13
C GLU A 5 24.10 -12.72 15.72
N GLU A 6 23.81 -13.71 16.56
CA GLU A 6 22.79 -14.73 16.26
C GLU A 6 21.35 -14.18 16.28
N LYS A 7 21.08 -13.14 17.08
CA LYS A 7 19.74 -12.52 17.13
C LYS A 7 19.41 -11.67 15.92
N GLY A 8 20.39 -10.99 15.32
CA GLY A 8 20.19 -10.17 14.12
C GLY A 8 19.89 -10.99 12.87
N SER A 9 20.57 -12.12 12.70
CA SER A 9 20.36 -13.09 11.61
C SER A 9 18.98 -13.77 11.70
N SER A 10 18.52 -14.07 12.91
CA SER A 10 17.22 -14.69 13.16
C SER A 10 16.04 -13.77 12.81
N TYR A 11 16.14 -12.45 13.01
CA TYR A 11 15.07 -11.49 12.69
C TYR A 11 14.94 -11.21 11.19
N MET A 12 16.04 -11.09 10.46
CA MET A 12 16.01 -10.90 9.00
C MET A 12 15.51 -12.16 8.28
N SER A 13 15.88 -13.36 8.75
CA SER A 13 15.35 -14.61 8.19
C SER A 13 13.85 -14.72 8.44
N SER A 14 13.37 -14.33 9.61
CA SER A 14 11.96 -14.36 10.01
C SER A 14 11.08 -13.42 9.16
N TRP A 15 11.57 -12.22 8.82
CA TRP A 15 10.78 -11.25 8.03
C TRP A 15 10.66 -11.63 6.56
N THR A 16 11.77 -11.98 5.91
CA THR A 16 11.77 -12.44 4.51
C THR A 16 11.00 -13.74 4.36
N GLU A 17 11.10 -14.63 5.34
CA GLU A 17 10.32 -15.86 5.41
C GLU A 17 8.82 -15.55 5.56
N GLY A 18 8.44 -14.58 6.40
CA GLY A 18 7.05 -14.14 6.54
C GLY A 18 6.45 -13.62 5.22
N ILE A 19 7.17 -12.75 4.50
CA ILE A 19 6.71 -12.26 3.19
C ILE A 19 6.64 -13.41 2.16
N GLN A 20 7.61 -14.32 2.17
CA GLN A 20 7.58 -15.49 1.28
C GLN A 20 6.37 -16.39 1.58
N ASN A 21 6.04 -16.60 2.86
CA ASN A 21 4.88 -17.36 3.29
C ASN A 21 3.57 -16.70 2.84
N ALA A 22 3.49 -15.38 2.93
CA ALA A 22 2.33 -14.63 2.43
C ALA A 22 2.17 -14.76 0.91
N ILE A 23 3.26 -14.64 0.15
CA ILE A 23 3.24 -14.84 -1.31
C ILE A 23 2.82 -16.28 -1.65
N GLN A 24 3.38 -17.27 -0.95
CA GLN A 24 3.02 -18.67 -1.16
C GLN A 24 1.54 -18.94 -0.84
N TYR A 25 1.04 -18.37 0.26
CA TYR A 25 -0.38 -18.45 0.60
C TYR A 25 -1.28 -17.86 -0.49
N ILE A 26 -0.90 -16.73 -1.09
CA ILE A 26 -1.63 -16.16 -2.24
C ILE A 26 -1.64 -17.16 -3.41
N GLU A 27 -0.47 -17.69 -3.78
CA GLU A 27 -0.35 -18.62 -4.94
C GLU A 27 -1.16 -19.90 -4.74
N ASP A 28 -1.18 -20.43 -3.53
CA ASP A 28 -1.90 -21.67 -3.19
C ASP A 28 -3.43 -21.49 -3.18
N ASN A 29 -3.92 -20.24 -3.06
CA ASN A 29 -5.34 -19.93 -2.89
C ASN A 29 -5.88 -18.97 -3.97
N LEU A 30 -5.26 -18.92 -5.17
CA LEU A 30 -5.67 -17.99 -6.24
C LEU A 30 -7.10 -18.22 -6.74
N THR A 31 -7.67 -19.41 -6.55
CA THR A 31 -9.05 -19.73 -6.94
C THR A 31 -10.06 -19.49 -5.84
N ASP A 32 -9.59 -19.22 -4.61
CA ASP A 32 -10.43 -19.00 -3.44
C ASP A 32 -10.62 -17.53 -3.14
N GLU A 33 -11.46 -17.21 -2.17
CA GLU A 33 -11.57 -15.85 -1.64
C GLU A 33 -10.33 -15.52 -0.83
N LEU A 34 -9.59 -14.50 -1.27
CA LEU A 34 -8.40 -14.00 -0.59
C LEU A 34 -8.73 -12.67 0.09
N ASN A 35 -8.55 -12.62 1.40
CA ASN A 35 -8.63 -11.39 2.17
C ASN A 35 -7.24 -10.96 2.66
N ILE A 36 -7.07 -9.68 2.89
CA ILE A 36 -5.77 -9.10 3.23
C ILE A 36 -5.35 -9.45 4.67
N GLU A 37 -6.32 -9.70 5.55
CA GLU A 37 -6.10 -10.09 6.93
C GLU A 37 -5.38 -11.43 7.01
N ASP A 38 -5.86 -12.43 6.26
CA ASP A 38 -5.26 -13.77 6.23
C ASP A 38 -3.89 -13.75 5.56
N ILE A 39 -3.73 -12.97 4.49
CA ILE A 39 -2.45 -12.79 3.81
C ILE A 39 -1.42 -12.16 4.75
N ALA A 40 -1.77 -11.07 5.42
CA ALA A 40 -0.88 -10.36 6.34
C ALA A 40 -0.52 -11.20 7.57
N ALA A 41 -1.46 -12.02 8.05
CA ALA A 41 -1.22 -12.95 9.15
C ALA A 41 -0.13 -13.97 8.83
N LYS A 42 0.04 -14.39 7.56
CA LYS A 42 1.14 -15.27 7.14
C LYS A 42 2.52 -14.61 7.24
N ALA A 43 2.54 -13.28 7.15
CA ALA A 43 3.75 -12.49 7.33
C ALA A 43 3.93 -11.99 8.77
N TYR A 44 3.02 -12.31 9.70
CA TYR A 44 3.02 -11.88 11.10
C TYR A 44 3.00 -10.35 11.27
N VAL A 45 2.31 -9.64 10.37
CA VAL A 45 2.21 -8.18 10.39
C VAL A 45 0.76 -7.72 10.24
N SER A 46 0.50 -6.43 10.50
CA SER A 46 -0.82 -5.86 10.26
C SER A 46 -1.12 -5.76 8.74
N PRO A 47 -2.40 -5.82 8.33
CA PRO A 47 -2.81 -5.62 6.94
C PRO A 47 -2.29 -4.31 6.35
N PHE A 48 -2.33 -3.22 7.11
CA PHE A 48 -1.80 -1.92 6.72
C PHE A 48 -0.31 -1.98 6.39
N TYR A 49 0.48 -2.57 7.30
CA TYR A 49 1.92 -2.71 7.11
C TYR A 49 2.25 -3.61 5.92
N PHE A 50 1.56 -4.76 5.81
CA PHE A 50 1.78 -5.68 4.68
C PHE A 50 1.58 -5.01 3.33
N GLN A 51 0.48 -4.28 3.15
CA GLN A 51 0.19 -3.57 1.91
C GLN A 51 1.23 -2.51 1.58
N LYS A 52 1.63 -1.72 2.57
CA LYS A 52 2.66 -0.68 2.38
C LYS A 52 3.98 -1.28 1.92
N ILE A 53 4.46 -2.30 2.64
CA ILE A 53 5.74 -2.92 2.31
C ILE A 53 5.69 -3.71 0.99
N PHE A 54 4.60 -4.43 0.74
CA PHE A 54 4.42 -5.17 -0.52
C PHE A 54 4.47 -4.22 -1.73
N ASN A 55 3.75 -3.11 -1.67
CA ASN A 55 3.78 -2.11 -2.73
C ASN A 55 5.17 -1.49 -2.92
N VAL A 56 5.85 -1.15 -1.81
CA VAL A 56 7.21 -0.59 -1.85
C VAL A 56 8.21 -1.57 -2.49
N LEU A 57 8.13 -2.85 -2.13
CA LEU A 57 9.06 -3.87 -2.63
C LEU A 57 8.78 -4.30 -4.07
N CYS A 58 7.51 -4.36 -4.45
CA CYS A 58 7.09 -4.93 -5.73
C CYS A 58 6.77 -3.87 -6.78
N GLY A 59 6.48 -2.62 -6.38
CA GLY A 59 6.05 -1.54 -7.27
C GLY A 59 4.60 -1.67 -7.77
N PHE A 60 3.82 -2.58 -7.19
CA PHE A 60 2.39 -2.79 -7.46
C PHE A 60 1.69 -3.30 -6.20
N THR A 61 0.36 -3.22 -6.18
CA THR A 61 -0.43 -3.61 -5.01
C THR A 61 -0.64 -5.13 -4.93
N VAL A 62 -1.03 -5.61 -3.74
CA VAL A 62 -1.40 -7.02 -3.53
C VAL A 62 -2.56 -7.43 -4.45
N GLY A 63 -3.57 -6.56 -4.61
CA GLY A 63 -4.71 -6.82 -5.48
C GLY A 63 -4.33 -6.87 -6.95
N GLU A 64 -3.41 -6.03 -7.42
CA GLU A 64 -2.87 -6.10 -8.78
C GLU A 64 -2.09 -7.39 -9.01
N TYR A 65 -1.32 -7.83 -8.01
CA TYR A 65 -0.63 -9.11 -8.06
C TYR A 65 -1.59 -10.27 -8.24
N ILE A 66 -2.56 -10.41 -7.32
CA ILE A 66 -3.57 -11.48 -7.35
C ILE A 66 -4.31 -11.48 -8.69
N ARG A 67 -4.75 -10.31 -9.15
CA ARG A 67 -5.45 -10.17 -10.43
C ARG A 67 -4.61 -10.63 -11.62
N SER A 68 -3.34 -10.22 -11.66
CA SER A 68 -2.42 -10.58 -12.75
C SER A 68 -2.13 -12.08 -12.77
N ARG A 69 -1.96 -12.70 -11.60
CA ARG A 69 -1.77 -14.14 -11.45
C ARG A 69 -3.02 -14.93 -11.88
N ARG A 70 -4.19 -14.50 -11.41
CA ARG A 70 -5.48 -15.10 -11.79
C ARG A 70 -5.71 -15.07 -13.30
N LEU A 71 -5.45 -13.93 -13.94
CA LEU A 71 -5.60 -13.80 -15.40
C LEU A 71 -4.60 -14.67 -16.16
N THR A 72 -3.37 -14.82 -15.66
CA THR A 72 -2.38 -15.73 -16.24
C THR A 72 -2.87 -17.17 -16.20
N LEU A 73 -3.27 -17.67 -15.02
CA LEU A 73 -3.76 -19.03 -14.87
C LEU A 73 -5.06 -19.28 -15.66
N ALA A 74 -5.94 -18.28 -15.71
CA ALA A 74 -7.15 -18.35 -16.53
C ALA A 74 -6.84 -18.52 -18.02
N ALA A 75 -5.82 -17.85 -18.53
CA ALA A 75 -5.42 -17.99 -19.93
C ALA A 75 -4.78 -19.37 -20.22
N GLU A 76 -3.97 -19.87 -19.29
CA GLU A 76 -3.40 -21.22 -19.37
C GLU A 76 -4.52 -22.28 -19.39
N GLU A 77 -5.50 -22.16 -18.52
CA GLU A 77 -6.65 -23.07 -18.45
C GLU A 77 -7.51 -23.01 -19.72
N LEU A 78 -7.77 -21.80 -20.23
CA LEU A 78 -8.53 -21.61 -21.49
C LEU A 78 -7.83 -22.20 -22.72
N SER A 79 -6.52 -22.41 -22.66
CA SER A 79 -5.79 -23.10 -23.75
C SER A 79 -6.12 -24.60 -23.84
N THR A 80 -6.80 -25.17 -22.83
CA THR A 80 -7.27 -26.54 -22.83
C THR A 80 -8.59 -26.64 -23.58
N PRO A 81 -8.76 -27.65 -24.49
CA PRO A 81 -10.02 -27.93 -25.14
C PRO A 81 -11.15 -28.10 -24.10
N ASP A 82 -12.38 -27.74 -24.49
CA ASP A 82 -13.61 -27.92 -23.70
C ASP A 82 -13.80 -27.08 -22.45
N VAL A 83 -12.80 -26.31 -21.99
CA VAL A 83 -12.95 -25.37 -20.89
C VAL A 83 -13.84 -24.19 -21.33
N LYS A 84 -14.88 -23.88 -20.55
CA LYS A 84 -15.80 -22.77 -20.85
C LYS A 84 -15.32 -21.47 -20.23
N VAL A 85 -15.42 -20.39 -20.98
CA VAL A 85 -15.02 -19.04 -20.51
C VAL A 85 -15.79 -18.63 -19.25
N ILE A 86 -17.08 -18.99 -19.16
CA ILE A 86 -17.90 -18.64 -18.01
C ILE A 86 -17.43 -19.36 -16.72
N ASP A 87 -17.09 -20.64 -16.84
CA ASP A 87 -16.63 -21.45 -15.69
C ASP A 87 -15.25 -20.94 -15.22
N THR A 88 -14.36 -20.61 -16.15
CA THR A 88 -13.08 -19.97 -15.84
C THR A 88 -13.25 -18.62 -15.16
N ALA A 89 -14.17 -17.78 -15.63
CA ALA A 89 -14.43 -16.49 -15.01
C ALA A 89 -14.84 -16.64 -13.55
N VAL A 90 -15.80 -17.53 -13.25
CA VAL A 90 -16.26 -17.80 -11.87
C VAL A 90 -15.12 -18.36 -11.02
N LYS A 91 -14.37 -19.33 -11.54
CA LYS A 91 -13.25 -19.98 -10.84
C LYS A 91 -12.18 -18.98 -10.38
N TYR A 92 -11.91 -17.94 -11.18
CA TYR A 92 -10.91 -16.92 -10.86
C TYR A 92 -11.52 -15.66 -10.23
N GLY A 93 -12.72 -15.77 -9.64
CA GLY A 93 -13.31 -14.76 -8.76
C GLY A 93 -13.92 -13.58 -9.49
N TYR A 94 -14.48 -13.77 -10.68
CA TYR A 94 -15.23 -12.74 -11.39
C TYR A 94 -16.73 -13.00 -11.31
N ASP A 95 -17.48 -12.00 -10.87
CA ASP A 95 -18.94 -12.07 -10.69
C ASP A 95 -19.70 -12.10 -12.01
N SER A 96 -19.07 -11.67 -13.12
CA SER A 96 -19.71 -11.67 -14.43
C SER A 96 -18.71 -11.96 -15.57
N PRO A 97 -19.17 -12.65 -16.64
CA PRO A 97 -18.36 -12.86 -17.83
C PRO A 97 -17.87 -11.58 -18.50
N ASP A 98 -18.65 -10.48 -18.38
CA ASP A 98 -18.28 -9.19 -18.95
C ASP A 98 -17.13 -8.52 -18.20
N SER A 99 -17.13 -8.57 -16.86
CA SER A 99 -16.05 -8.06 -16.03
C SER A 99 -14.75 -8.83 -16.27
N PHE A 100 -14.87 -10.17 -16.35
CA PHE A 100 -13.75 -11.05 -16.74
C PHE A 100 -13.20 -10.71 -18.11
N THR A 101 -14.07 -10.64 -19.13
CA THR A 101 -13.65 -10.35 -20.50
C THR A 101 -12.91 -9.01 -20.60
N ARG A 102 -13.39 -7.96 -19.96
CA ARG A 102 -12.74 -6.64 -19.93
C ARG A 102 -11.37 -6.71 -19.26
N ALA A 103 -11.26 -7.36 -18.09
CA ALA A 103 -10.00 -7.51 -17.38
C ALA A 103 -9.00 -8.36 -18.18
N PHE A 104 -9.47 -9.46 -18.77
CA PHE A 104 -8.67 -10.36 -19.59
C PHE A 104 -8.12 -9.66 -20.84
N MET A 105 -8.97 -8.92 -21.57
CA MET A 105 -8.55 -8.15 -22.74
C MET A 105 -7.55 -7.04 -22.36
N LYS A 106 -7.78 -6.35 -21.24
CA LYS A 106 -6.83 -5.33 -20.76
C LYS A 106 -5.46 -5.92 -20.45
N PHE A 107 -5.41 -7.13 -19.90
CA PHE A 107 -4.17 -7.78 -19.49
C PHE A 107 -3.48 -8.47 -20.70
N HIS A 108 -4.17 -9.34 -21.42
CA HIS A 108 -3.58 -10.13 -22.50
C HIS A 108 -3.55 -9.44 -23.86
N GLY A 109 -4.44 -8.45 -24.09
CA GLY A 109 -4.62 -7.81 -25.40
C GLY A 109 -5.55 -8.56 -26.35
N ILE A 110 -6.04 -9.74 -25.97
CA ILE A 110 -6.96 -10.59 -26.74
C ILE A 110 -8.16 -11.00 -25.90
N SER A 111 -9.25 -11.44 -26.53
CA SER A 111 -10.42 -11.93 -25.80
C SER A 111 -10.19 -13.34 -25.24
N PRO A 112 -10.93 -13.74 -24.15
CA PRO A 112 -10.87 -15.10 -23.63
C PRO A 112 -11.17 -16.17 -24.68
N SER A 113 -12.12 -15.92 -25.57
CA SER A 113 -12.44 -16.83 -26.68
C SER A 113 -11.32 -16.93 -27.73
N ALA A 114 -10.57 -15.84 -27.94
CA ALA A 114 -9.41 -15.84 -28.83
C ALA A 114 -8.24 -16.63 -28.21
N ALA A 115 -8.07 -16.57 -26.88
CA ALA A 115 -7.04 -17.32 -26.17
C ALA A 115 -7.20 -18.84 -26.27
N LYS A 116 -8.40 -19.35 -26.55
CA LYS A 116 -8.66 -20.78 -26.81
C LYS A 116 -8.11 -21.30 -28.13
N LYS A 117 -7.75 -20.41 -29.03
CA LYS A 117 -7.23 -20.84 -30.36
C LYS A 117 -5.80 -21.32 -30.21
N LYS A 118 -5.48 -22.42 -30.91
CA LYS A 118 -4.11 -22.96 -30.96
C LYS A 118 -3.14 -21.89 -31.47
N GLY A 119 -2.08 -21.63 -30.69
CA GLY A 119 -1.07 -20.60 -31.01
C GLY A 119 -1.45 -19.17 -30.62
N ALA A 120 -2.48 -18.99 -29.81
CA ALA A 120 -2.80 -17.66 -29.27
C ALA A 120 -1.64 -17.14 -28.40
N GLU A 121 -1.29 -15.88 -28.59
CA GLU A 121 -0.29 -15.20 -27.75
C GLU A 121 -0.93 -14.72 -26.45
N ILE A 122 -0.50 -15.29 -25.34
CA ILE A 122 -0.94 -14.91 -23.99
C ILE A 122 0.24 -14.32 -23.21
N LYS A 123 -0.06 -13.35 -22.33
CA LYS A 123 0.92 -12.79 -21.41
C LYS A 123 0.95 -13.62 -20.13
N CYS A 124 2.14 -13.84 -19.59
CA CYS A 124 2.33 -14.53 -18.32
C CYS A 124 2.91 -13.57 -17.29
N PHE A 125 2.28 -13.48 -16.16
CA PHE A 125 2.82 -12.83 -14.97
C PHE A 125 3.33 -13.93 -14.04
N ALA A 126 4.65 -14.08 -13.95
CA ALA A 126 5.27 -15.13 -13.13
C ALA A 126 5.05 -14.92 -11.63
N PRO A 127 5.01 -15.98 -10.82
CA PRO A 127 4.99 -15.87 -9.37
C PRO A 127 6.19 -15.06 -8.85
N LEU A 128 5.93 -14.24 -7.83
CA LEU A 128 7.01 -13.51 -7.16
C LEU A 128 7.95 -14.47 -6.46
N LYS A 129 9.25 -14.17 -6.56
CA LYS A 129 10.31 -14.84 -5.80
C LYS A 129 11.17 -13.78 -5.14
N ILE A 130 11.39 -13.92 -3.84
CA ILE A 130 12.30 -13.03 -3.12
C ILE A 130 13.73 -13.32 -3.54
N LYS A 131 14.41 -12.27 -4.03
CA LYS A 131 15.86 -12.29 -4.24
C LYS A 131 16.47 -11.32 -3.24
N LEU A 132 17.34 -11.79 -2.38
CA LEU A 132 18.09 -10.93 -1.47
C LEU A 132 19.25 -10.30 -2.24
N THR A 133 19.20 -8.99 -2.41
CA THR A 133 20.30 -8.19 -2.92
C THR A 133 20.81 -7.35 -1.75
N LEU A 134 22.09 -7.42 -1.44
CA LEU A 134 22.73 -6.54 -0.46
C LEU A 134 23.07 -5.22 -1.18
N GLU A 135 22.27 -4.19 -0.94
CA GLU A 135 22.57 -2.83 -1.33
C GLU A 135 23.07 -2.05 -0.12
N GLY A 136 24.14 -1.27 -0.29
CA GLY A 136 24.89 -0.65 0.80
C GLY A 136 24.12 0.42 1.55
N GLY A 137 24.34 0.48 2.86
CA GLY A 137 23.65 1.29 3.85
C GLY A 137 23.44 2.74 3.46
N THR A 138 22.19 3.09 3.23
CA THR A 138 21.74 4.48 3.12
C THR A 138 21.50 5.03 4.52
N MET A 139 21.93 6.28 4.77
CA MET A 139 21.56 6.95 6.02
C MET A 139 20.11 7.43 5.92
N ILE A 140 19.31 7.08 6.92
CA ILE A 140 17.95 7.58 7.09
C ILE A 140 17.97 8.52 8.31
N GLU A 141 17.71 9.80 8.05
CA GLU A 141 17.55 10.77 9.13
C GLU A 141 16.15 10.67 9.69
N TYR A 142 16.05 10.55 11.01
CA TYR A 142 14.77 10.59 11.71
C TYR A 142 14.95 11.10 13.14
N LYS A 143 13.86 11.56 13.73
CA LYS A 143 13.78 11.91 15.15
C LYS A 143 12.53 11.30 15.76
N ILE A 144 12.61 10.90 17.02
CA ILE A 144 11.43 10.52 17.81
C ILE A 144 10.96 11.76 18.56
N VAL A 145 9.69 12.09 18.36
CA VAL A 145 9.08 13.28 18.96
C VAL A 145 7.82 12.86 19.69
N GLU A 146 7.71 13.27 20.93
CA GLU A 146 6.44 13.19 21.66
C GLU A 146 5.54 14.36 21.22
N LYS A 147 4.32 14.04 20.81
CA LYS A 147 3.34 15.05 20.41
C LYS A 147 2.12 14.93 21.32
N ALA A 148 1.64 16.06 21.79
CA ALA A 148 0.33 16.15 22.42
C ALA A 148 -0.77 15.77 21.41
N ALA A 149 -1.95 15.43 21.91
CA ALA A 149 -3.10 15.18 21.05
C ALA A 149 -3.39 16.41 20.16
N PHE A 150 -3.64 16.18 18.90
CA PHE A 150 -3.97 17.23 17.93
C PHE A 150 -5.05 16.79 16.97
N THR A 151 -5.72 17.76 16.39
CA THR A 151 -6.80 17.53 15.44
C THR A 151 -6.45 18.18 14.10
N ILE A 152 -6.75 17.52 13.02
CA ILE A 152 -6.72 18.08 11.67
C ILE A 152 -8.15 18.33 11.19
N VAL A 153 -8.31 19.27 10.27
CA VAL A 153 -9.57 19.58 9.57
C VAL A 153 -9.30 19.60 8.08
N GLY A 154 -10.16 18.99 7.29
CA GLY A 154 -9.98 19.01 5.85
C GLY A 154 -11.00 18.21 5.08
N LYS A 155 -10.78 18.14 3.77
CA LYS A 155 -11.55 17.29 2.87
C LYS A 155 -11.09 15.85 3.02
N CYS A 156 -12.05 14.96 3.25
CA CYS A 156 -11.82 13.53 3.39
C CYS A 156 -12.47 12.79 2.24
N ARG A 157 -11.74 11.81 1.69
CA ARG A 157 -12.26 10.89 0.69
C ARG A 157 -11.76 9.48 0.98
N MET A 158 -12.65 8.50 0.81
CA MET A 158 -12.29 7.10 0.89
C MET A 158 -11.63 6.65 -0.41
N PHE A 159 -10.53 5.93 -0.31
CA PHE A 159 -9.79 5.36 -1.43
C PHE A 159 -9.63 3.86 -1.26
N ASN A 160 -9.68 3.16 -2.39
CA ASN A 160 -9.26 1.78 -2.44
C ASN A 160 -7.73 1.71 -2.46
N ALA A 161 -7.15 0.82 -1.67
CA ALA A 161 -5.70 0.68 -1.54
C ALA A 161 -5.01 0.39 -2.90
N ASP A 162 -5.68 -0.38 -3.78
CA ASP A 162 -5.14 -0.76 -5.08
C ASP A 162 -5.04 0.39 -6.09
N THR A 163 -5.91 1.40 -5.98
CA THR A 163 -5.97 2.52 -6.95
C THR A 163 -5.47 3.84 -6.36
N SER A 164 -5.23 3.89 -5.06
CA SER A 164 -4.90 5.11 -4.32
C SER A 164 -3.72 5.88 -4.89
N TYR A 165 -2.67 5.21 -5.33
CA TYR A 165 -1.46 5.84 -5.89
C TYR A 165 -1.73 6.66 -7.16
N THR A 166 -2.78 6.33 -7.91
CA THR A 166 -3.20 7.07 -9.10
C THR A 166 -4.32 8.06 -8.82
N GLU A 167 -5.14 7.82 -7.79
CA GLU A 167 -6.33 8.62 -7.48
C GLU A 167 -6.04 9.75 -6.50
N ILE A 168 -5.16 9.55 -5.52
CA ILE A 168 -4.78 10.61 -4.56
C ILE A 168 -4.17 11.83 -5.26
N PRO A 169 -3.24 11.70 -6.22
CA PRO A 169 -2.75 12.87 -6.97
C PRO A 169 -3.85 13.64 -7.71
N LYS A 170 -4.87 12.95 -8.23
CA LYS A 170 -6.03 13.58 -8.86
C LYS A 170 -6.88 14.33 -7.83
N PHE A 171 -7.05 13.77 -6.63
CA PHE A 171 -7.77 14.44 -5.55
C PHE A 171 -7.08 15.74 -5.10
N TRP A 172 -5.75 15.74 -5.03
CA TRP A 172 -4.98 16.96 -4.80
C TRP A 172 -5.15 17.99 -5.93
N ALA A 173 -5.05 17.56 -7.18
CA ALA A 173 -5.24 18.43 -8.34
C ALA A 173 -6.66 19.03 -8.37
N GLU A 174 -7.68 18.22 -8.09
CA GLU A 174 -9.08 18.65 -7.97
C GLU A 174 -9.26 19.66 -6.84
N HIS A 175 -8.64 19.42 -5.68
CA HIS A 175 -8.70 20.32 -4.54
C HIS A 175 -8.21 21.73 -4.88
N TYR A 176 -7.04 21.84 -5.50
CA TYR A 176 -6.49 23.15 -5.87
C TYR A 176 -7.23 23.80 -7.04
N SER A 177 -7.60 23.03 -8.06
CA SER A 177 -8.31 23.58 -9.23
C SER A 177 -9.69 24.16 -8.89
N ASN A 178 -10.34 23.65 -7.84
CA ASN A 178 -11.63 24.11 -7.36
C ASN A 178 -11.55 25.20 -6.27
N GLY A 179 -10.36 25.82 -6.09
CA GLY A 179 -10.14 26.86 -5.09
C GLY A 179 -10.10 26.35 -3.64
N GLY A 180 -10.06 25.03 -3.44
CA GLY A 180 -10.02 24.42 -2.10
C GLY A 180 -8.81 24.84 -1.28
N GLY A 181 -7.68 25.13 -1.93
CA GLY A 181 -6.46 25.61 -1.29
C GLY A 181 -6.56 26.98 -0.60
N GLU A 182 -7.59 27.77 -0.88
CA GLU A 182 -7.88 29.02 -0.15
C GLU A 182 -8.50 28.74 1.23
N ILE A 183 -9.18 27.62 1.38
CA ILE A 183 -9.88 27.21 2.60
C ILE A 183 -9.02 26.24 3.43
N ILE A 184 -8.51 25.19 2.79
CA ILE A 184 -7.61 24.18 3.35
C ILE A 184 -6.34 24.20 2.51
N LYS A 185 -5.26 24.69 3.09
CA LYS A 185 -3.97 24.84 2.39
C LYS A 185 -3.34 23.49 2.05
N GLY A 186 -3.68 22.45 2.82
CA GLY A 186 -3.16 21.11 2.63
C GLY A 186 -1.78 20.93 3.27
N MET A 187 -1.61 21.39 4.48
CA MET A 187 -0.40 21.15 5.26
C MET A 187 -0.17 19.64 5.47
N PHE A 188 -1.25 18.86 5.57
CA PHE A 188 -1.18 17.43 5.79
C PHE A 188 -1.92 16.64 4.71
N GLY A 189 -1.26 15.58 4.22
CA GLY A 189 -1.90 14.40 3.65
C GLY A 189 -1.97 13.33 4.73
N ALA A 190 -3.15 12.82 5.08
CA ALA A 190 -3.25 11.83 6.14
C ALA A 190 -3.99 10.57 5.66
N CYS A 191 -3.30 9.44 5.68
CA CYS A 191 -3.91 8.11 5.49
C CYS A 191 -4.38 7.62 6.84
N VAL A 192 -5.68 7.39 7.03
CA VAL A 192 -6.27 6.98 8.30
C VAL A 192 -7.37 5.93 8.11
N ASP A 193 -7.71 5.24 9.20
CA ASP A 193 -8.83 4.32 9.30
C ASP A 193 -8.81 3.20 8.22
N GLY A 194 -7.60 2.76 7.85
CA GLY A 194 -7.43 1.69 6.87
C GLY A 194 -7.87 0.34 7.42
N ASN A 195 -8.70 -0.37 6.64
CA ASN A 195 -9.14 -1.74 6.91
C ASN A 195 -8.40 -2.76 6.03
N GLY A 196 -7.31 -2.34 5.38
CA GLY A 196 -6.53 -3.18 4.47
C GLY A 196 -7.05 -3.23 3.04
N LYS A 197 -8.29 -2.81 2.77
CA LYS A 197 -8.87 -2.73 1.43
C LYS A 197 -9.15 -1.28 1.03
N GLU A 198 -9.61 -0.50 1.98
CA GLU A 198 -9.96 0.90 1.83
C GLU A 198 -9.41 1.70 3.00
N PHE A 199 -9.19 2.99 2.79
CA PHE A 199 -8.77 3.92 3.82
C PHE A 199 -9.26 5.32 3.52
N ASN A 200 -9.38 6.14 4.54
CA ASN A 200 -9.67 7.54 4.40
C ASN A 200 -8.38 8.33 4.18
N TYR A 201 -8.39 9.20 3.17
CA TYR A 201 -7.32 10.15 2.93
C TYR A 201 -7.82 11.57 3.10
N PHE A 202 -7.10 12.35 3.90
CA PHE A 202 -7.38 13.75 4.14
C PHE A 202 -6.40 14.65 3.40
N ILE A 203 -6.92 15.71 2.79
CA ILE A 203 -6.17 16.93 2.49
C ILE A 203 -6.58 17.92 3.57
N SER A 204 -5.65 18.32 4.45
CA SER A 204 -6.03 18.95 5.72
C SER A 204 -5.00 19.93 6.25
N ASP A 205 -5.45 20.74 7.20
CA ASP A 205 -4.65 21.64 8.03
C ASP A 205 -4.88 21.35 9.51
N LEU A 206 -4.11 21.99 10.42
CA LEU A 206 -4.36 21.92 11.84
C LEU A 206 -5.71 22.57 12.20
N TYR A 207 -6.48 21.87 13.03
CA TYR A 207 -7.72 22.38 13.56
C TYR A 207 -7.54 22.97 14.95
N PHE A 208 -8.13 24.13 15.16
CA PHE A 208 -8.20 24.78 16.46
C PHE A 208 -9.68 24.90 16.87
N PRO A 209 -10.04 24.52 18.12
CA PRO A 209 -11.45 24.42 18.55
C PRO A 209 -12.25 25.74 18.47
N TRP A 210 -11.58 26.88 18.39
CA TRP A 210 -12.23 28.19 18.21
C TRP A 210 -12.55 28.55 16.76
N ASN A 211 -12.12 27.71 15.80
CA ASN A 211 -12.45 27.89 14.38
C ASN A 211 -13.68 27.08 14.02
N ALA A 212 -14.52 27.63 13.13
CA ALA A 212 -15.58 26.85 12.51
C ALA A 212 -14.97 25.78 11.56
N ILE A 213 -15.64 24.66 11.46
CA ILE A 213 -15.29 23.63 10.47
C ILE A 213 -15.86 24.11 9.12
N PRO A 214 -15.03 24.26 8.07
CA PRO A 214 -15.51 24.69 6.76
C PRO A 214 -16.50 23.68 6.13
N ASP A 215 -17.40 24.17 5.30
CA ASP A 215 -18.37 23.34 4.61
C ASP A 215 -17.70 22.23 3.79
N GLY A 216 -18.24 21.02 3.91
CA GLY A 216 -17.71 19.84 3.24
C GLY A 216 -16.37 19.33 3.79
N CYS A 217 -15.90 19.86 4.93
CA CYS A 217 -14.77 19.37 5.66
C CYS A 217 -15.20 18.56 6.90
N THR A 218 -14.31 17.71 7.36
CA THR A 218 -14.47 16.97 8.60
C THR A 218 -13.16 16.98 9.38
N THR A 219 -13.20 16.51 10.63
CA THR A 219 -12.03 16.51 11.51
C THR A 219 -11.58 15.09 11.82
N LYS A 220 -10.28 14.94 12.10
CA LYS A 220 -9.69 13.73 12.66
C LYS A 220 -8.75 14.09 13.79
N THR A 221 -8.95 13.47 14.95
CA THR A 221 -8.09 13.67 16.12
C THR A 221 -7.11 12.51 16.24
N PHE A 222 -5.87 12.85 16.52
CA PHE A 222 -4.80 11.93 16.87
C PHE A 222 -4.49 12.07 18.35
N SER A 223 -4.38 10.95 19.06
CA SER A 223 -4.02 10.91 20.47
C SER A 223 -2.58 11.39 20.70
N GLU A 224 -2.28 11.79 21.91
CA GLU A 224 -0.90 11.99 22.32
C GLU A 224 -0.09 10.72 22.16
N GLY A 225 1.17 10.84 21.80
CA GLY A 225 2.05 9.69 21.62
C GLY A 225 3.37 10.03 20.96
N LEU A 226 4.15 8.97 20.72
CA LEU A 226 5.44 9.09 20.06
C LEU A 226 5.27 9.00 18.54
N TRP A 227 6.03 9.83 17.85
CA TRP A 227 6.07 9.87 16.40
C TRP A 227 7.50 9.78 15.91
N ALA A 228 7.76 8.85 14.99
CA ALA A 228 8.96 8.85 14.19
C ALA A 228 8.76 9.83 13.03
N VAL A 229 9.59 10.85 12.97
CA VAL A 229 9.51 11.96 12.02
C VAL A 229 10.69 11.88 11.08
N PHE A 230 10.41 11.74 9.79
CA PHE A 230 11.39 11.57 8.72
C PHE A 230 11.35 12.78 7.79
N PRO A 231 12.38 13.63 7.78
CA PRO A 231 12.45 14.74 6.84
C PRO A 231 12.73 14.22 5.42
N TYR A 232 12.18 14.92 4.42
CA TYR A 232 12.57 14.73 3.03
C TYR A 232 12.85 16.09 2.37
N HIS A 233 13.78 16.08 1.41
CA HIS A 233 14.15 17.23 0.62
C HIS A 233 14.12 16.86 -0.87
N GLY A 234 13.56 17.73 -1.70
CA GLY A 234 13.46 17.55 -3.15
C GLY A 234 12.02 17.67 -3.66
N GLU A 235 11.86 17.52 -4.96
CA GLU A 235 10.57 17.69 -5.62
C GLU A 235 9.58 16.56 -5.28
N CYS A 236 8.36 16.95 -4.85
CA CYS A 236 7.25 16.02 -4.71
C CYS A 236 6.65 15.69 -6.11
N PRO A 237 6.18 14.44 -6.32
CA PRO A 237 6.02 13.37 -5.35
C PRO A 237 7.26 12.50 -5.13
N LYS A 238 8.34 12.65 -5.92
CA LYS A 238 9.47 11.73 -5.91
C LYS A 238 10.18 11.66 -4.56
N ALA A 239 10.56 12.81 -3.98
CA ALA A 239 11.27 12.85 -2.70
C ALA A 239 10.47 12.22 -1.56
N LEU A 240 9.14 12.44 -1.54
CA LEU A 240 8.24 11.82 -0.58
C LEU A 240 8.15 10.30 -0.79
N GLN A 241 8.08 9.83 -2.03
CA GLN A 241 8.03 8.40 -2.34
C GLN A 241 9.35 7.70 -1.97
N ASP A 242 10.50 8.33 -2.21
CA ASP A 242 11.81 7.78 -1.89
C ASP A 242 11.97 7.59 -0.37
N ILE A 243 11.63 8.60 0.44
CA ILE A 243 11.71 8.45 1.90
C ILE A 243 10.65 7.48 2.43
N ASN A 244 9.44 7.49 1.86
CA ASN A 244 8.41 6.54 2.23
C ASN A 244 8.89 5.11 1.99
N THR A 245 9.51 4.84 0.85
CA THR A 245 10.13 3.54 0.54
C THR A 245 11.13 3.13 1.62
N LYS A 246 12.08 4.00 1.97
CA LYS A 246 13.10 3.73 2.99
C LYS A 246 12.52 3.46 4.38
N ILE A 247 11.47 4.19 4.77
CA ILE A 247 10.80 3.98 6.07
C ILE A 247 10.29 2.55 6.17
N TRP A 248 9.57 2.08 5.15
CA TRP A 248 8.88 0.80 5.19
C TRP A 248 9.78 -0.39 4.87
N SER A 249 10.78 -0.23 3.97
CA SER A 249 11.67 -1.33 3.56
C SER A 249 12.96 -1.42 4.37
N GLU A 250 13.45 -0.31 4.94
CA GLU A 250 14.74 -0.29 5.60
C GLU A 250 14.64 0.06 7.09
N TRP A 251 13.94 1.16 7.45
CA TRP A 251 13.94 1.62 8.83
C TRP A 251 13.08 0.75 9.74
N LEU A 252 11.80 0.59 9.42
CA LEU A 252 10.86 -0.11 10.30
C LEU A 252 11.21 -1.58 10.53
N PRO A 253 11.60 -2.37 9.50
CA PRO A 253 12.00 -3.76 9.70
C PRO A 253 13.24 -3.92 10.60
N ASN A 254 14.13 -2.94 10.60
CA ASN A 254 15.38 -2.96 11.38
C ASN A 254 15.30 -2.20 12.70
N CYS A 255 14.19 -1.52 12.98
CA CYS A 255 14.01 -0.77 14.21
C CYS A 255 13.80 -1.70 15.39
N ARG A 256 14.76 -1.68 16.34
CA ARG A 256 14.73 -2.58 17.53
C ARG A 256 13.96 -1.97 18.70
N GLU A 257 13.86 -0.65 18.76
CA GLU A 257 13.34 0.07 19.92
C GLU A 257 11.86 0.41 19.78
N TYR A 258 11.38 0.55 18.53
CA TYR A 258 10.03 1.03 18.25
C TYR A 258 9.29 0.10 17.31
N GLU A 259 7.97 0.07 17.47
CA GLU A 259 7.02 -0.58 16.57
C GLU A 259 5.87 0.39 16.23
N LEU A 260 5.08 0.08 15.22
CA LEU A 260 3.94 0.91 14.83
C LEU A 260 2.92 1.02 15.97
N ASP A 261 2.41 2.23 16.19
CA ASP A 261 1.32 2.53 17.11
C ASP A 261 0.09 3.05 16.36
N GLY A 262 -0.46 2.21 15.49
CA GLY A 262 -1.65 2.51 14.70
C GLY A 262 -1.49 2.23 13.21
N ASN A 263 -2.62 2.31 12.49
CA ASN A 263 -2.70 2.03 11.05
C ASN A 263 -2.90 3.35 10.28
N TYR A 264 -2.04 4.32 10.53
CA TYR A 264 -2.08 5.64 9.89
C TYR A 264 -0.68 6.25 9.75
N ASN A 265 -0.54 7.18 8.84
CA ASN A 265 0.63 8.03 8.71
C ASN A 265 0.23 9.40 8.15
N LEU A 266 1.05 10.40 8.43
CA LEU A 266 0.86 11.75 7.92
C LEU A 266 2.04 12.14 7.01
N GLU A 267 1.69 12.74 5.89
CA GLU A 267 2.58 13.46 4.99
C GLU A 267 2.48 14.93 5.36
N VAL A 268 3.55 15.57 5.75
CA VAL A 268 3.56 16.97 6.19
C VAL A 268 4.28 17.81 5.15
N TYR A 269 3.57 18.72 4.54
CA TYR A 269 4.08 19.59 3.49
C TYR A 269 4.44 20.94 4.09
N LEU A 270 5.73 21.19 4.30
CA LEU A 270 6.23 22.40 4.94
C LEU A 270 6.62 23.46 3.92
N ASP A 271 7.13 23.04 2.77
CA ASP A 271 7.46 23.89 1.63
C ASP A 271 7.40 23.08 0.33
N LYS A 272 7.55 23.72 -0.82
CA LYS A 272 7.48 23.08 -2.15
C LYS A 272 8.45 21.89 -2.31
N ASN A 273 9.62 21.97 -1.69
CA ASN A 273 10.69 20.98 -1.81
C ASN A 273 11.13 20.41 -0.46
N TRP A 274 10.33 20.55 0.58
CA TRP A 274 10.66 20.07 1.91
C TRP A 274 9.41 19.72 2.70
N GLY A 275 9.49 18.60 3.39
CA GLY A 275 8.42 18.12 4.24
C GLY A 275 8.90 16.99 5.15
N GLU A 276 7.94 16.38 5.83
CA GLU A 276 8.20 15.29 6.75
C GLU A 276 7.16 14.18 6.55
N ILE A 277 7.54 12.92 6.78
CA ILE A 277 6.59 11.83 7.01
C ILE A 277 6.57 11.53 8.50
N TRP A 278 5.38 11.54 9.10
CA TRP A 278 5.16 11.20 10.49
C TRP A 278 4.52 9.83 10.61
N VAL A 279 5.17 8.93 11.34
CA VAL A 279 4.71 7.57 11.60
C VAL A 279 4.49 7.41 13.10
N PRO A 280 3.29 7.04 13.57
CA PRO A 280 3.06 6.82 14.99
C PRO A 280 3.80 5.56 15.44
N VAL A 281 4.48 5.65 16.57
CA VAL A 281 5.30 4.55 17.10
C VAL A 281 5.13 4.44 18.61
N ARG A 282 5.36 3.24 19.13
CA ARG A 282 5.51 3.00 20.57
C ARG A 282 6.77 2.19 20.82
N ARG A 283 7.26 2.23 22.06
CA ARG A 283 8.39 1.37 22.47
C ARG A 283 7.96 -0.09 22.52
N LYS A 284 8.85 -0.97 22.06
CA LYS A 284 8.68 -2.43 22.16
C LYS A 284 8.78 -2.91 23.57
#